data_b8e6e54655d0024353d5aef306c0e782
#
_entry.id   b8e6e54655d0024353d5aef306c0e782
#
_cell.length_a   1.000
_cell.length_b   1.000
_cell.length_c   1.000
_cell.angle_alpha   90.00
_cell.angle_beta   90.00
_cell.angle_gamma   90.00
#
_symmetry.space_group_name_H-M   'P 1'
#
loop_
_entity.id
_entity.type
_entity.pdbx_description
1 polymer ?
#
loop_
_entity_poly.entity_id
_entity_poly.type
_entity_poly.pdbx_seq_one_letter_code
_entity_poly.pdbx_strand_id
1 'polypeptide(L)'
;MRMKHCVQIGRARRLGATFARDGVSPRRTRGFSMVEALVAVVIVAMGLLGIGQLTLQGLRESSAALVRTRAVYLISDMMERIRANPDAEDAYDCAGYSGGPSEHGCAPSGAPARFCTARELAEDDLARWQKLARDVPSRVPTGACDANVVYLAAGSDSEPARYRVELSWMERGSDTPVTLSEELALAGGPSA
;
A
#
# COMPACT_ATOMS: atom_id res chain seq x y z
N MET A 1 -10.15 81.82 -14.11
CA MET A 1 -11.04 81.79 -15.30
C MET A 1 -12.28 80.96 -14.93
N ARG A 2 -13.41 81.65 -14.86
CA ARG A 2 -14.73 81.13 -14.49
C ARG A 2 -15.42 80.66 -15.78
N MET A 3 -15.94 79.44 -15.82
CA MET A 3 -17.00 79.09 -16.78
C MET A 3 -18.15 78.40 -16.05
N LYS A 4 -19.27 79.15 -16.03
CA LYS A 4 -20.57 78.68 -15.59
C LYS A 4 -21.24 77.98 -16.76
N HIS A 5 -21.72 76.74 -16.52
CA HIS A 5 -22.63 76.11 -17.48
C HIS A 5 -24.00 75.95 -16.84
N CYS A 6 -24.95 76.50 -17.51
CA CYS A 6 -26.39 76.59 -17.24
C CYS A 6 -27.02 75.18 -17.30
N VAL A 7 -27.80 74.84 -16.26
CA VAL A 7 -28.66 73.64 -16.23
C VAL A 7 -29.99 74.01 -16.84
N GLN A 8 -30.35 73.34 -17.94
CA GLN A 8 -31.71 73.42 -18.51
C GLN A 8 -32.57 72.36 -17.90
N ILE A 9 -33.64 72.79 -17.26
CA ILE A 9 -34.65 71.88 -16.62
C ILE A 9 -35.66 71.54 -17.78
N GLY A 10 -35.53 70.30 -18.26
CA GLY A 10 -36.48 69.69 -19.18
C GLY A 10 -37.73 69.21 -18.45
N ARG A 11 -38.87 69.69 -18.88
CA ARG A 11 -40.22 69.30 -18.43
C ARG A 11 -40.43 67.80 -18.67
N ALA A 12 -40.60 67.02 -17.60
CA ALA A 12 -41.00 65.64 -17.66
C ALA A 12 -42.49 65.54 -18.13
N ARG A 13 -42.67 64.98 -19.33
CA ARG A 13 -43.98 64.47 -19.75
C ARG A 13 -44.31 63.21 -18.96
N ARG A 14 -45.40 63.25 -18.20
CA ARG A 14 -46.01 62.06 -17.59
C ARG A 14 -46.59 61.20 -18.73
N LEU A 15 -45.88 60.19 -19.10
CA LEU A 15 -46.43 59.05 -19.86
C LEU A 15 -47.08 58.11 -18.81
N GLY A 16 -48.41 58.10 -18.84
CA GLY A 16 -49.19 57.13 -18.07
C GLY A 16 -48.93 55.73 -18.62
N ALA A 17 -48.01 55.01 -18.00
CA ALA A 17 -47.85 53.57 -18.23
C ALA A 17 -48.94 52.86 -17.44
N THR A 18 -49.98 52.43 -18.14
CA THR A 18 -50.91 51.38 -17.64
C THR A 18 -50.12 50.11 -17.52
N PHE A 19 -49.70 49.77 -16.30
CA PHE A 19 -49.17 48.45 -15.97
C PHE A 19 -50.33 47.47 -16.16
N ALA A 20 -50.32 46.77 -17.30
CA ALA A 20 -51.07 45.55 -17.45
C ALA A 20 -50.54 44.58 -16.38
N ARG A 21 -51.35 44.29 -15.40
CA ARG A 21 -51.12 43.18 -14.46
C ARG A 21 -51.25 41.90 -15.29
N ASP A 22 -50.11 41.45 -15.86
CA ASP A 22 -50.01 40.12 -16.36
C ASP A 22 -50.32 39.18 -15.15
N GLY A 23 -51.47 38.51 -15.23
CA GLY A 23 -51.91 37.55 -14.26
C GLY A 23 -50.89 36.41 -14.20
N VAL A 24 -49.96 36.53 -13.25
CA VAL A 24 -49.10 35.39 -12.90
C VAL A 24 -50.05 34.29 -12.37
N SER A 25 -50.37 33.37 -13.23
CA SER A 25 -51.08 32.14 -12.82
C SER A 25 -50.36 31.52 -11.65
N PRO A 26 -51.03 31.33 -10.51
CA PRO A 26 -50.39 30.62 -9.40
C PRO A 26 -50.04 29.22 -9.92
N ARG A 27 -48.74 28.96 -10.15
CA ARG A 27 -48.26 27.59 -10.38
C ARG A 27 -48.72 26.77 -9.19
N ARG A 28 -49.65 25.84 -9.44
CA ARG A 28 -50.05 24.84 -8.46
C ARG A 28 -48.79 24.11 -8.03
N THR A 29 -48.24 24.44 -6.87
CA THR A 29 -47.25 23.65 -6.15
C THR A 29 -47.93 22.34 -5.78
N ARG A 30 -47.62 21.28 -6.52
CA ARG A 30 -48.02 19.93 -6.16
C ARG A 30 -47.29 19.60 -4.85
N GLY A 31 -48.03 19.45 -3.76
CA GLY A 31 -47.49 18.98 -2.50
C GLY A 31 -47.02 17.53 -2.67
N PHE A 32 -45.89 17.17 -2.08
CA PHE A 32 -45.39 15.80 -2.02
C PHE A 32 -46.37 14.94 -1.22
N SER A 33 -46.72 13.78 -1.76
CA SER A 33 -47.51 12.77 -1.04
C SER A 33 -46.63 12.11 0.04
N MET A 34 -47.20 11.81 1.21
CA MET A 34 -46.50 11.04 2.25
C MET A 34 -45.95 9.69 1.73
N VAL A 35 -46.67 9.06 0.82
CA VAL A 35 -46.22 7.81 0.18
C VAL A 35 -45.01 8.01 -0.70
N GLU A 36 -44.98 9.10 -1.45
CA GLU A 36 -43.84 9.44 -2.30
C GLU A 36 -42.55 9.69 -1.47
N ALA A 37 -42.71 10.38 -0.32
CA ALA A 37 -41.59 10.58 0.61
C ALA A 37 -41.10 9.25 1.22
N LEU A 38 -42.01 8.34 1.58
CA LEU A 38 -41.63 7.02 2.10
C LEU A 38 -40.89 6.19 1.07
N VAL A 39 -41.39 6.14 -0.18
CA VAL A 39 -40.73 5.41 -1.27
C VAL A 39 -39.33 6.00 -1.56
N ALA A 40 -39.21 7.33 -1.59
CA ALA A 40 -37.93 8.00 -1.79
C ALA A 40 -36.90 7.62 -0.70
N VAL A 41 -37.32 7.61 0.57
CA VAL A 41 -36.43 7.21 1.68
C VAL A 41 -35.99 5.75 1.58
N VAL A 42 -36.89 4.84 1.19
CA VAL A 42 -36.57 3.41 0.99
C VAL A 42 -35.55 3.25 -0.13
N ILE A 43 -35.74 3.91 -1.27
CA ILE A 43 -34.78 3.84 -2.38
C ILE A 43 -33.40 4.38 -1.98
N VAL A 44 -33.36 5.53 -1.30
CA VAL A 44 -32.12 6.11 -0.80
C VAL A 44 -31.42 5.19 0.21
N ALA A 45 -32.19 4.59 1.14
CA ALA A 45 -31.63 3.65 2.11
C ALA A 45 -31.00 2.43 1.45
N MET A 46 -31.65 1.83 0.43
CA MET A 46 -31.08 0.73 -0.34
C MET A 46 -29.82 1.13 -1.09
N GLY A 47 -29.79 2.34 -1.68
CA GLY A 47 -28.63 2.88 -2.36
C GLY A 47 -27.44 3.08 -1.41
N LEU A 48 -27.67 3.63 -0.22
CA LEU A 48 -26.63 3.83 0.79
C LEU A 48 -26.06 2.51 1.33
N LEU A 49 -26.89 1.50 1.53
CA LEU A 49 -26.44 0.16 1.92
C LEU A 49 -25.52 -0.46 0.86
N GLY A 50 -25.87 -0.33 -0.44
CA GLY A 50 -25.04 -0.81 -1.55
C GLY A 50 -23.68 -0.12 -1.59
N ILE A 51 -23.62 1.20 -1.44
CA ILE A 51 -22.37 1.96 -1.39
C ILE A 51 -21.53 1.53 -0.18
N GLY A 52 -22.16 1.34 0.98
CA GLY A 52 -21.47 0.89 2.19
C GLY A 52 -20.77 -0.46 1.99
N GLN A 53 -21.42 -1.43 1.35
CA GLN A 53 -20.82 -2.73 1.04
C GLN A 53 -19.62 -2.62 0.11
N LEU A 54 -19.73 -1.84 -0.98
CA LEU A 54 -18.62 -1.61 -1.92
C LEU A 54 -17.42 -0.95 -1.24
N THR A 55 -17.67 0.02 -0.36
CA THR A 55 -16.60 0.69 0.40
C THR A 55 -15.87 -0.30 1.32
N LEU A 56 -16.59 -1.15 2.03
CA LEU A 56 -15.99 -2.16 2.90
C LEU A 56 -15.17 -3.19 2.11
N GLN A 57 -15.66 -3.60 0.94
CA GLN A 57 -14.93 -4.50 0.07
C GLN A 57 -13.65 -3.84 -0.45
N GLY A 58 -13.72 -2.61 -0.94
CA GLY A 58 -12.56 -1.86 -1.41
C GLY A 58 -11.49 -1.66 -0.34
N LEU A 59 -11.87 -1.43 0.94
CA LEU A 59 -10.93 -1.34 2.06
C LEU A 59 -10.24 -2.68 2.35
N ARG A 60 -10.96 -3.80 2.22
CA ARG A 60 -10.38 -5.14 2.41
C ARG A 60 -9.35 -5.46 1.33
N GLU A 61 -9.69 -5.20 0.07
CA GLU A 61 -8.80 -5.42 -1.07
C GLU A 61 -7.57 -4.51 -0.99
N SER A 62 -7.75 -3.25 -0.60
CA SER A 62 -6.64 -2.32 -0.39
C SER A 62 -5.68 -2.80 0.70
N SER A 63 -6.19 -3.32 1.82
CA SER A 63 -5.34 -3.85 2.89
C SER A 63 -4.56 -5.09 2.46
N ALA A 64 -5.16 -6.00 1.69
CA ALA A 64 -4.49 -7.17 1.14
C ALA A 64 -3.38 -6.77 0.14
N ALA A 65 -3.66 -5.78 -0.73
CA ALA A 65 -2.67 -5.25 -1.66
C ALA A 65 -1.46 -4.62 -0.94
N LEU A 66 -1.67 -3.92 0.19
CA LEU A 66 -0.58 -3.36 1.00
C LEU A 66 0.31 -4.45 1.60
N VAL A 67 -0.27 -5.55 2.13
CA VAL A 67 0.49 -6.68 2.66
C VAL A 67 1.34 -7.30 1.56
N ARG A 68 0.76 -7.55 0.38
CA ARG A 68 1.47 -8.11 -0.77
C ARG A 68 2.61 -7.21 -1.24
N THR A 69 2.37 -5.90 -1.35
CA THR A 69 3.41 -4.92 -1.72
C THR A 69 4.55 -4.93 -0.71
N ARG A 70 4.24 -5.00 0.59
CA ARG A 70 5.26 -5.08 1.64
C ARG A 70 6.06 -6.37 1.55
N ALA A 71 5.42 -7.50 1.27
CA ALA A 71 6.09 -8.78 1.09
C ALA A 71 7.06 -8.77 -0.11
N VAL A 72 6.64 -8.24 -1.25
CA VAL A 72 7.52 -8.05 -2.43
C VAL A 72 8.73 -7.20 -2.07
N TYR A 73 8.49 -6.08 -1.37
CA TYR A 73 9.58 -5.18 -0.96
C TYR A 73 10.58 -5.87 -0.04
N LEU A 74 10.11 -6.63 0.95
CA LEU A 74 10.97 -7.36 1.88
C LEU A 74 11.79 -8.44 1.17
N ILE A 75 11.20 -9.20 0.25
CA ILE A 75 11.93 -10.20 -0.53
C ILE A 75 13.00 -9.53 -1.39
N SER A 76 12.64 -8.46 -2.09
CA SER A 76 13.62 -7.73 -2.92
C SER A 76 14.76 -7.13 -2.07
N ASP A 77 14.47 -6.59 -0.88
CA ASP A 77 15.48 -6.08 0.06
C ASP A 77 16.47 -7.18 0.47
N MET A 78 15.98 -8.36 0.83
CA MET A 78 16.85 -9.49 1.18
C MET A 78 17.70 -9.95 -0.01
N MET A 79 17.12 -10.03 -1.20
CA MET A 79 17.86 -10.41 -2.41
C MET A 79 18.99 -9.41 -2.73
N GLU A 80 18.78 -8.11 -2.52
CA GLU A 80 19.82 -7.10 -2.71
C GLU A 80 20.92 -7.21 -1.64
N ARG A 81 20.59 -7.54 -0.40
CA ARG A 81 21.58 -7.80 0.67
C ARG A 81 22.44 -9.00 0.33
N ILE A 82 21.86 -10.10 -0.16
CA ILE A 82 22.57 -11.28 -0.62
C ILE A 82 23.50 -10.93 -1.79
N ARG A 83 23.04 -10.16 -2.77
CA ARG A 83 23.87 -9.70 -3.90
C ARG A 83 25.04 -8.82 -3.47
N ALA A 84 24.81 -7.99 -2.43
CA ALA A 84 25.84 -7.09 -1.91
C ALA A 84 26.94 -7.80 -1.09
N ASN A 85 26.69 -9.06 -0.70
CA ASN A 85 27.61 -9.85 0.13
C ASN A 85 27.86 -11.24 -0.47
N PRO A 86 28.47 -11.32 -1.66
CA PRO A 86 28.64 -12.59 -2.39
C PRO A 86 29.55 -13.60 -1.67
N ASP A 87 30.45 -13.13 -0.79
CA ASP A 87 31.37 -13.98 -0.04
C ASP A 87 30.72 -14.67 1.18
N ALA A 88 29.44 -14.43 1.39
CA ALA A 88 28.71 -15.05 2.50
C ALA A 88 28.41 -16.55 2.27
N GLU A 89 28.57 -17.05 1.03
CA GLU A 89 28.26 -18.44 0.65
C GLU A 89 26.86 -18.89 1.13
N ASP A 90 26.80 -19.83 2.08
CA ASP A 90 25.57 -20.38 2.65
C ASP A 90 25.06 -19.63 3.90
N ALA A 91 25.73 -18.54 4.30
CA ALA A 91 25.48 -17.88 5.58
C ALA A 91 24.11 -17.17 5.69
N TYR A 92 23.41 -16.96 4.59
CA TYR A 92 22.02 -16.48 4.63
C TYR A 92 20.99 -17.61 4.80
N ASP A 93 21.40 -18.87 4.87
CA ASP A 93 20.45 -19.96 5.09
C ASP A 93 19.92 -19.95 6.52
N CYS A 94 18.61 -19.79 6.64
CA CYS A 94 17.92 -19.81 7.92
C CYS A 94 18.12 -21.09 8.73
N ALA A 95 18.24 -22.24 8.06
CA ALA A 95 18.42 -23.52 8.72
C ALA A 95 19.77 -23.65 9.45
N GLY A 96 20.74 -22.82 9.12
CA GLY A 96 22.05 -22.77 9.76
C GLY A 96 22.05 -22.21 11.19
N TYR A 97 20.95 -21.57 11.62
CA TYR A 97 20.91 -20.84 12.90
C TYR A 97 19.93 -21.48 13.89
N SER A 98 20.44 -22.26 14.83
CA SER A 98 19.65 -22.80 15.94
C SER A 98 19.23 -21.68 16.90
N GLY A 99 17.94 -21.38 16.97
CA GLY A 99 17.42 -20.29 17.79
C GLY A 99 17.30 -18.95 17.07
N GLY A 100 17.58 -18.91 15.77
CA GLY A 100 17.52 -17.74 14.89
C GLY A 100 18.84 -16.97 14.78
N PRO A 101 18.95 -16.11 13.76
CA PRO A 101 20.16 -15.31 13.53
C PRO A 101 20.34 -14.23 14.58
N SER A 102 21.59 -13.90 14.91
CA SER A 102 21.97 -12.92 15.91
C SER A 102 22.37 -11.58 15.29
N GLU A 103 22.19 -10.48 16.02
CA GLU A 103 22.66 -9.17 15.61
C GLU A 103 24.10 -8.95 16.06
N HIS A 104 25.00 -8.65 15.12
CA HIS A 104 26.41 -8.37 15.37
C HIS A 104 26.75 -6.86 15.42
N GLY A 105 25.78 -6.01 15.04
CA GLY A 105 26.00 -4.56 14.97
C GLY A 105 26.86 -4.12 13.79
N CYS A 106 26.78 -4.85 12.68
CA CYS A 106 27.57 -4.60 11.46
C CYS A 106 27.12 -3.35 10.71
N ALA A 107 25.81 -3.01 10.76
CA ALA A 107 25.30 -1.85 10.06
C ALA A 107 25.36 -0.57 10.91
N PRO A 108 25.53 0.61 10.29
CA PRO A 108 25.60 1.89 10.99
C PRO A 108 24.23 2.26 11.56
N SER A 109 24.00 1.93 12.82
CA SER A 109 22.82 2.38 13.58
C SER A 109 23.23 3.41 14.65
N GLY A 110 23.93 4.49 14.23
CA GLY A 110 24.34 5.58 15.11
C GLY A 110 25.53 5.30 16.04
N ALA A 111 26.08 4.10 16.01
CA ALA A 111 27.33 3.72 16.65
C ALA A 111 28.43 3.54 15.59
N PRO A 112 29.74 3.62 15.95
CA PRO A 112 30.81 3.34 15.00
C PRO A 112 30.60 1.92 14.43
N ALA A 113 30.50 1.83 13.09
CA ALA A 113 30.30 0.56 12.41
C ALA A 113 31.42 -0.41 12.78
N ARG A 114 31.05 -1.61 13.23
CA ARG A 114 31.99 -2.70 13.44
C ARG A 114 32.38 -3.27 12.07
N PHE A 115 33.66 -3.58 11.90
CA PHE A 115 34.11 -4.39 10.75
C PHE A 115 33.65 -5.83 10.99
N CYS A 116 32.77 -6.32 10.12
CA CYS A 116 32.24 -7.67 10.19
C CYS A 116 32.82 -8.53 9.05
N THR A 117 32.93 -9.81 9.31
CA THR A 117 33.16 -10.80 8.24
C THR A 117 31.91 -10.93 7.38
N ALA A 118 32.03 -11.51 6.18
CA ALA A 118 30.89 -11.76 5.29
C ALA A 118 29.79 -12.56 5.99
N ARG A 119 30.15 -13.57 6.78
CA ARG A 119 29.22 -14.40 7.56
C ARG A 119 28.54 -13.61 8.69
N GLU A 120 29.28 -12.83 9.48
CA GLU A 120 28.68 -11.98 10.53
C GLU A 120 27.73 -10.93 9.94
N LEU A 121 28.07 -10.38 8.75
CA LEU A 121 27.19 -9.45 8.04
C LEU A 121 25.91 -10.13 7.58
N ALA A 122 26.01 -11.36 7.04
CA ALA A 122 24.86 -12.13 6.58
C ALA A 122 23.91 -12.46 7.75
N GLU A 123 24.46 -12.85 8.90
CA GLU A 123 23.68 -13.12 10.12
C GLU A 123 22.97 -11.86 10.64
N ASP A 124 23.68 -10.72 10.69
CA ASP A 124 23.15 -9.44 11.13
C ASP A 124 22.02 -8.93 10.18
N ASP A 125 22.23 -9.07 8.88
CA ASP A 125 21.24 -8.74 7.85
C ASP A 125 19.99 -9.61 8.00
N LEU A 126 20.18 -10.93 8.18
CA LEU A 126 19.10 -11.87 8.34
C LEU A 126 18.31 -11.59 9.64
N ALA A 127 18.99 -11.31 10.75
CA ALA A 127 18.36 -10.97 12.03
C ALA A 127 17.48 -9.72 11.91
N ARG A 128 17.97 -8.67 11.25
CA ARG A 128 17.23 -7.42 11.02
C ARG A 128 16.04 -7.64 10.09
N TRP A 129 16.25 -8.38 9.01
CA TRP A 129 15.20 -8.70 8.05
C TRP A 129 14.07 -9.52 8.69
N GLN A 130 14.40 -10.49 9.56
CA GLN A 130 13.42 -11.25 10.34
C GLN A 130 12.55 -10.34 11.21
N LYS A 131 13.13 -9.31 11.83
CA LYS A 131 12.35 -8.33 12.59
C LYS A 131 11.33 -7.59 11.71
N LEU A 132 11.75 -7.16 10.51
CA LEU A 132 10.84 -6.50 9.55
C LEU A 132 9.76 -7.45 9.03
N ALA A 133 10.09 -8.72 8.82
CA ALA A 133 9.15 -9.74 8.40
C ALA A 133 8.09 -10.04 9.47
N ARG A 134 8.44 -10.00 10.77
CA ARG A 134 7.49 -10.15 11.88
C ARG A 134 6.38 -9.11 11.89
N ASP A 135 6.65 -7.92 11.38
CA ASP A 135 5.68 -6.83 11.30
C ASP A 135 4.69 -6.99 10.13
N VAL A 136 4.81 -8.02 9.30
CA VAL A 136 3.84 -8.32 8.25
C VAL A 136 2.57 -8.87 8.88
N PRO A 137 1.40 -8.23 8.66
CA PRO A 137 0.15 -8.69 9.25
C PRO A 137 -0.19 -10.12 8.86
N SER A 138 -0.67 -10.90 9.81
CA SER A 138 -1.09 -12.30 9.61
C SER A 138 -0.01 -13.20 8.99
N ARG A 139 1.26 -12.89 9.21
CA ARG A 139 2.39 -13.70 8.76
C ARG A 139 2.28 -15.13 9.30
N VAL A 140 2.66 -16.08 8.47
CA VAL A 140 2.79 -17.50 8.82
C VAL A 140 4.27 -17.87 8.76
N PRO A 141 4.88 -18.35 9.86
CA PRO A 141 6.26 -18.82 9.81
C PRO A 141 6.43 -19.98 8.84
N THR A 142 7.48 -19.95 8.03
CA THR A 142 7.83 -21.00 7.09
C THR A 142 9.25 -21.50 7.37
N GLY A 143 9.42 -22.77 7.65
CA GLY A 143 10.74 -23.35 7.94
C GLY A 143 11.31 -22.95 9.31
N ALA A 144 12.63 -22.75 9.38
CA ALA A 144 13.38 -22.48 10.62
C ALA A 144 13.26 -21.02 11.10
N CYS A 145 12.84 -20.12 10.24
CA CYS A 145 12.74 -18.69 10.48
C CYS A 145 11.30 -18.18 10.37
N ASP A 146 11.10 -16.94 10.80
CA ASP A 146 9.82 -16.24 10.65
C ASP A 146 9.44 -15.96 9.19
N ALA A 147 10.44 -15.65 8.36
CA ALA A 147 10.41 -15.66 6.92
C ALA A 147 11.64 -16.42 6.45
N ASN A 148 11.50 -17.25 5.43
CA ASN A 148 12.49 -18.26 5.11
C ASN A 148 13.47 -17.80 4.04
N VAL A 149 14.75 -18.07 4.26
CA VAL A 149 15.80 -17.96 3.26
C VAL A 149 16.50 -19.32 3.21
N VAL A 150 16.52 -19.93 2.04
CA VAL A 150 17.05 -21.27 1.82
C VAL A 150 18.19 -21.19 0.81
N TYR A 151 19.33 -21.74 1.18
CA TYR A 151 20.44 -21.91 0.27
C TYR A 151 20.26 -23.23 -0.53
N LEU A 152 20.28 -23.11 -1.82
CA LEU A 152 20.24 -24.22 -2.78
C LEU A 152 21.63 -24.38 -3.37
N ALA A 153 22.37 -25.37 -2.87
CA ALA A 153 23.72 -25.65 -3.36
C ALA A 153 23.73 -25.92 -4.87
N ALA A 154 24.84 -25.68 -5.50
CA ALA A 154 25.04 -26.01 -6.90
C ALA A 154 24.80 -27.52 -7.15
N GLY A 155 23.91 -27.84 -8.08
CA GLY A 155 23.55 -29.22 -8.38
C GLY A 155 24.57 -29.97 -9.27
N SER A 156 25.29 -29.23 -10.08
CA SER A 156 26.35 -29.71 -11.00
C SER A 156 27.25 -28.55 -11.40
N ASP A 157 28.34 -28.83 -12.06
CA ASP A 157 29.33 -27.82 -12.54
C ASP A 157 28.73 -26.72 -13.43
N SER A 158 27.53 -26.93 -13.95
CA SER A 158 26.82 -25.97 -14.79
C SER A 158 25.63 -25.26 -14.12
N GLU A 159 25.22 -25.69 -12.93
CA GLU A 159 24.10 -25.08 -12.22
C GLU A 159 24.62 -24.26 -11.04
N PRO A 160 24.50 -22.92 -11.07
CA PRO A 160 25.00 -22.07 -10.00
C PRO A 160 24.21 -22.30 -8.73
N ALA A 161 24.84 -22.08 -7.57
CA ALA A 161 24.16 -22.01 -6.30
C ALA A 161 23.11 -20.87 -6.32
N ARG A 162 22.03 -21.08 -5.59
CA ARG A 162 20.90 -20.15 -5.57
C ARG A 162 20.43 -19.94 -4.15
N TYR A 163 19.81 -18.77 -3.91
CA TYR A 163 19.01 -18.56 -2.74
C TYR A 163 17.55 -18.47 -3.13
N ARG A 164 16.69 -19.07 -2.31
CA ARG A 164 15.24 -18.90 -2.35
C ARG A 164 14.81 -18.12 -1.11
N VAL A 165 14.15 -16.98 -1.34
CA VAL A 165 13.58 -16.14 -0.29
C VAL A 165 12.09 -16.31 -0.31
N GLU A 166 11.48 -16.66 0.84
CA GLU A 166 10.06 -16.96 0.96
C GLU A 166 9.42 -16.19 2.12
N LEU A 167 8.23 -15.67 1.87
CA LEU A 167 7.38 -15.04 2.89
C LEU A 167 5.95 -15.53 2.73
N SER A 168 5.33 -15.95 3.82
CA SER A 168 3.95 -16.46 3.85
C SER A 168 3.09 -15.67 4.81
N TRP A 169 1.82 -15.43 4.41
CA TRP A 169 0.82 -14.75 5.24
C TRP A 169 -0.57 -15.30 4.96
N MET A 170 -1.48 -15.09 5.93
CA MET A 170 -2.89 -15.42 5.75
C MET A 170 -3.64 -14.20 5.22
N GLU A 171 -4.35 -14.37 4.11
CA GLU A 171 -5.33 -13.36 3.67
C GLU A 171 -6.64 -13.54 4.42
N ARG A 172 -7.33 -12.43 4.68
CA ARG A 172 -8.59 -12.47 5.43
C ARG A 172 -9.65 -13.24 4.65
N GLY A 173 -10.15 -14.32 5.25
CA GLY A 173 -11.17 -15.20 4.64
C GLY A 173 -10.58 -16.34 3.80
N SER A 174 -9.25 -16.53 3.83
CA SER A 174 -8.58 -17.71 3.28
C SER A 174 -8.20 -18.67 4.40
N ASP A 175 -8.39 -19.95 4.15
CA ASP A 175 -7.96 -21.03 5.05
C ASP A 175 -6.53 -21.52 4.72
N THR A 176 -5.97 -21.04 3.62
CA THR A 176 -4.61 -21.38 3.17
C THR A 176 -3.72 -20.14 3.12
N PRO A 177 -2.46 -20.25 3.55
CA PRO A 177 -1.51 -19.15 3.44
C PRO A 177 -1.18 -18.84 1.98
N VAL A 178 -0.99 -17.57 1.69
CA VAL A 178 -0.37 -17.10 0.46
C VAL A 178 1.13 -17.07 0.68
N THR A 179 1.89 -17.71 -0.19
CA THR A 179 3.35 -17.71 -0.16
C THR A 179 3.87 -16.98 -1.39
N LEU A 180 4.74 -16.03 -1.15
CA LEU A 180 5.55 -15.39 -2.20
C LEU A 180 6.98 -15.90 -2.05
N SER A 181 7.57 -16.39 -3.15
CA SER A 181 8.93 -16.86 -3.19
C SER A 181 9.64 -16.37 -4.45
N GLU A 182 10.89 -15.98 -4.31
CA GLU A 182 11.77 -15.63 -5.42
C GLU A 182 13.11 -16.32 -5.28
N GLU A 183 13.75 -16.66 -6.41
CA GLU A 183 15.06 -17.28 -6.45
C GLU A 183 16.10 -16.33 -7.05
N LEU A 184 17.25 -16.30 -6.41
CA LEU A 184 18.41 -15.56 -6.85
C LEU A 184 19.55 -16.52 -7.16
N ALA A 185 19.98 -16.57 -8.41
CA ALA A 185 21.21 -17.26 -8.78
C ALA A 185 22.43 -16.42 -8.37
N LEU A 186 23.40 -17.04 -7.71
CA LEU A 186 24.66 -16.39 -7.39
C LEU A 186 25.51 -16.33 -8.67
N ALA A 187 25.89 -15.13 -9.07
CA ALA A 187 26.80 -14.93 -10.19
C ALA A 187 28.22 -15.33 -9.74
N GLY A 188 28.74 -16.46 -10.25
CA GLY A 188 30.09 -16.88 -10.00
C GLY A 188 30.18 -18.14 -9.17
N GLY A 189 30.31 -19.27 -9.83
CA GLY A 189 31.11 -20.36 -9.28
C GLY A 189 32.56 -19.86 -9.11
N PRO A 190 33.40 -20.55 -8.31
CA PRO A 190 34.76 -20.11 -8.03
C PRO A 190 35.47 -19.84 -9.31
N SER A 191 35.89 -18.59 -9.50
CA SER A 191 36.91 -18.31 -10.54
C SER A 191 38.16 -19.07 -10.15
N ALA A 192 38.46 -20.09 -10.93
CA ALA A 192 39.65 -20.90 -10.79
C ALA A 192 40.92 -20.06 -10.91
#